data_ea0f271bc4b0f69c30c43042c3e7c9a8
#
_entry.id   ea0f271bc4b0f69c30c43042c3e7c9a8
#
_cell.length_a   1.000
_cell.length_b   1.000
_cell.length_c   1.000
_cell.angle_alpha   90.00
_cell.angle_beta   90.00
_cell.angle_gamma   90.00
#
_symmetry.space_group_name_H-M   'P 1'
#
loop_
_entity.id
_entity.type
_entity.pdbx_description
1 polymer ?
#
loop_
_entity_poly.entity_id
_entity_poly.type
_entity_poly.pdbx_seq_one_letter_code
_entity_poly.pdbx_strand_id
1 'polypeptide(L)'
;TSVVLPDSLTQVGDGAFGKCSSLTSVVLPDSLTQLGVQAFQECTSLTSVVLPDSLTQLGECAFAGCSFLMSVVLPDSAELGNDVFMDCNALLQKAALAGFASVELYLRDRYKSITLRKLVLRLLRKYNLAVNDADGTEVEKHATALALFPADDSGSLEVGLFLQKMNISGGDGVIGLVGYILQFV
;
A
#
# COMPACT_ATOMS: atom_id res chain seq x y z
N THR A 1 -21.12 -4.40 -7.28
CA THR A 1 -20.81 -4.03 -8.68
C THR A 1 -19.35 -3.60 -8.75
N SER A 2 -18.59 -4.07 -9.76
CA SER A 2 -17.21 -3.64 -10.01
C SER A 2 -17.13 -2.79 -11.28
N VAL A 3 -16.19 -1.86 -11.31
CA VAL A 3 -15.87 -1.02 -12.46
C VAL A 3 -14.38 -1.15 -12.78
N VAL A 4 -14.08 -1.30 -14.08
CA VAL A 4 -12.71 -1.25 -14.59
C VAL A 4 -12.62 -0.04 -15.50
N LEU A 5 -11.72 0.90 -15.18
CA LEU A 5 -11.51 2.08 -16.00
C LEU A 5 -10.49 1.77 -17.12
N PRO A 6 -10.66 2.37 -18.31
CA PRO A 6 -9.80 2.08 -19.46
C PRO A 6 -8.36 2.57 -19.24
N ASP A 7 -7.39 1.84 -19.78
CA ASP A 7 -5.95 2.13 -19.62
C ASP A 7 -5.50 3.49 -20.18
N SER A 8 -6.31 4.10 -21.04
CA SER A 8 -6.03 5.45 -21.59
C SER A 8 -6.51 6.60 -20.70
N LEU A 9 -7.23 6.30 -19.60
CA LEU A 9 -7.81 7.34 -18.76
C LEU A 9 -6.73 7.97 -17.86
N THR A 10 -6.56 9.27 -17.97
CA THR A 10 -5.58 10.03 -17.15
C THR A 10 -6.23 10.79 -16.00
N GLN A 11 -7.52 11.05 -16.05
CA GLN A 11 -8.24 11.83 -15.05
C GLN A 11 -9.67 11.29 -14.84
N VAL A 12 -10.10 11.27 -13.58
CA VAL A 12 -11.49 11.07 -13.19
C VAL A 12 -12.04 12.42 -12.74
N GLY A 13 -13.14 12.86 -13.35
CA GLY A 13 -13.74 14.16 -13.05
C GLY A 13 -14.41 14.22 -11.68
N ASP A 14 -14.82 15.46 -11.32
CA ASP A 14 -15.50 15.73 -10.05
C ASP A 14 -16.82 14.96 -9.95
N GLY A 15 -17.05 14.31 -8.82
CA GLY A 15 -18.27 13.55 -8.54
C GLY A 15 -18.54 12.37 -9.47
N ALA A 16 -17.60 11.95 -10.33
CA ALA A 16 -17.86 10.99 -11.43
C ALA A 16 -18.49 9.67 -10.96
N PHE A 17 -18.15 9.20 -9.77
CA PHE A 17 -18.71 8.01 -9.12
C PHE A 17 -19.35 8.34 -7.77
N GLY A 18 -19.65 9.63 -7.52
CA GLY A 18 -20.28 10.05 -6.27
C GLY A 18 -21.58 9.31 -6.02
N LYS A 19 -21.80 8.86 -4.79
CA LYS A 19 -23.00 8.13 -4.34
C LYS A 19 -23.26 6.80 -5.04
N CYS A 20 -22.26 6.21 -5.70
CA CYS A 20 -22.35 4.85 -6.22
C CYS A 20 -22.32 3.82 -5.08
N SER A 21 -23.38 3.81 -4.24
CA SER A 21 -23.46 3.01 -3.02
C SER A 21 -23.32 1.50 -3.22
N SER A 22 -23.61 1.00 -4.44
CA SER A 22 -23.45 -0.42 -4.80
C SER A 22 -22.10 -0.77 -5.42
N LEU A 23 -21.17 0.19 -5.53
CA LEU A 23 -19.83 -0.05 -6.06
C LEU A 23 -18.98 -0.73 -4.99
N THR A 24 -18.53 -1.97 -5.25
CA THR A 24 -17.74 -2.77 -4.29
C THR A 24 -16.24 -2.73 -4.58
N SER A 25 -15.88 -2.56 -5.85
CA SER A 25 -14.48 -2.45 -6.26
C SER A 25 -14.35 -1.60 -7.52
N VAL A 26 -13.20 -0.94 -7.63
CA VAL A 26 -12.80 -0.18 -8.82
C VAL A 26 -11.35 -0.52 -9.15
N VAL A 27 -11.07 -0.73 -10.43
CA VAL A 27 -9.71 -0.87 -10.96
C VAL A 27 -9.34 0.43 -11.65
N LEU A 28 -8.34 1.10 -11.11
CA LEU A 28 -7.80 2.35 -11.64
C LEU A 28 -6.58 2.03 -12.51
N PRO A 29 -6.47 2.62 -13.71
CA PRO A 29 -5.34 2.35 -14.61
C PRO A 29 -4.05 3.04 -14.16
N ASP A 30 -2.91 2.48 -14.55
CA ASP A 30 -1.57 3.04 -14.27
C ASP A 30 -1.30 4.39 -14.97
N SER A 31 -2.15 4.79 -15.90
CA SER A 31 -2.11 6.10 -16.57
C SER A 31 -2.78 7.22 -15.78
N LEU A 32 -3.52 6.88 -14.71
CA LEU A 32 -4.31 7.85 -13.97
C LEU A 32 -3.41 8.77 -13.13
N THR A 33 -3.55 10.07 -13.35
CA THR A 33 -2.77 11.11 -12.65
C THR A 33 -3.60 11.92 -11.66
N GLN A 34 -4.91 12.01 -11.86
CA GLN A 34 -5.79 12.86 -11.03
C GLN A 34 -7.14 12.20 -10.75
N LEU A 35 -7.59 12.34 -9.50
CA LEU A 35 -8.97 12.13 -9.09
C LEU A 35 -9.58 13.45 -8.69
N GLY A 36 -10.75 13.77 -9.25
CA GLY A 36 -11.49 14.99 -8.99
C GLY A 36 -12.08 15.08 -7.59
N VAL A 37 -12.63 16.25 -7.27
CA VAL A 37 -13.34 16.51 -6.03
C VAL A 37 -14.54 15.55 -5.91
N GLN A 38 -14.70 14.90 -4.75
CA GLN A 38 -15.83 13.99 -4.49
C GLN A 38 -15.98 12.82 -5.47
N ALA A 39 -14.89 12.44 -6.20
CA ALA A 39 -14.96 11.46 -7.30
C ALA A 39 -15.60 10.12 -6.90
N PHE A 40 -15.38 9.65 -5.67
CA PHE A 40 -15.97 8.43 -5.09
C PHE A 40 -16.67 8.69 -3.76
N GLN A 41 -17.14 9.93 -3.54
CA GLN A 41 -17.84 10.28 -2.30
C GLN A 41 -19.06 9.37 -2.10
N GLU A 42 -19.27 8.91 -0.86
CA GLU A 42 -20.41 8.07 -0.47
C GLU A 42 -20.52 6.74 -1.25
N CYS A 43 -19.42 6.21 -1.80
CA CYS A 43 -19.36 4.84 -2.29
C CYS A 43 -19.33 3.85 -1.11
N THR A 44 -20.45 3.73 -0.40
CA THR A 44 -20.52 3.06 0.91
C THR A 44 -20.14 1.59 0.88
N SER A 45 -20.34 0.86 -0.24
CA SER A 45 -19.96 -0.56 -0.39
C SER A 45 -18.52 -0.77 -0.87
N LEU A 46 -17.76 0.29 -1.17
CA LEU A 46 -16.37 0.17 -1.62
C LEU A 46 -15.49 -0.33 -0.48
N THR A 47 -14.82 -1.48 -0.68
CA THR A 47 -14.04 -2.14 0.38
C THR A 47 -12.55 -1.93 0.24
N SER A 48 -12.06 -1.78 -0.97
CA SER A 48 -10.63 -1.58 -1.24
C SER A 48 -10.40 -0.77 -2.51
N VAL A 49 -9.32 -0.02 -2.52
CA VAL A 49 -8.83 0.69 -3.70
C VAL A 49 -7.30 0.68 -3.73
N VAL A 50 -6.75 0.45 -4.92
CA VAL A 50 -5.32 0.61 -5.19
C VAL A 50 -5.17 1.85 -6.06
N LEU A 51 -4.55 2.88 -5.50
CA LEU A 51 -4.21 4.09 -6.24
C LEU A 51 -2.89 3.86 -6.96
N PRO A 52 -2.79 4.15 -8.27
CA PRO A 52 -1.59 3.89 -9.04
C PRO A 52 -0.46 4.85 -8.65
N ASP A 53 0.79 4.42 -8.86
CA ASP A 53 2.00 5.21 -8.53
C ASP A 53 2.11 6.49 -9.39
N SER A 54 1.39 6.56 -10.52
CA SER A 54 1.26 7.74 -11.39
C SER A 54 0.38 8.84 -10.80
N LEU A 55 -0.43 8.52 -9.77
CA LEU A 55 -1.37 9.46 -9.22
C LEU A 55 -0.65 10.58 -8.46
N THR A 56 -0.90 11.82 -8.88
CA THR A 56 -0.29 13.02 -8.29
C THR A 56 -1.27 13.83 -7.45
N GLN A 57 -2.57 13.74 -7.73
CA GLN A 57 -3.57 14.55 -7.03
C GLN A 57 -4.84 13.76 -6.70
N LEU A 58 -5.29 13.88 -5.45
CA LEU A 58 -6.63 13.49 -5.01
C LEU A 58 -7.41 14.74 -4.61
N GLY A 59 -8.55 14.94 -5.25
CA GLY A 59 -9.45 16.05 -4.96
C GLY A 59 -10.02 15.99 -3.54
N GLU A 60 -10.54 17.13 -3.09
CA GLU A 60 -11.22 17.24 -1.80
C GLU A 60 -12.36 16.22 -1.69
N CYS A 61 -12.49 15.59 -0.52
CA CYS A 61 -13.53 14.59 -0.23
C CYS A 61 -13.60 13.43 -1.22
N ALA A 62 -12.53 13.10 -1.96
CA ALA A 62 -12.57 12.12 -3.05
C ALA A 62 -13.13 10.75 -2.64
N PHE A 63 -12.91 10.30 -1.41
CA PHE A 63 -13.43 9.06 -0.83
C PHE A 63 -14.25 9.29 0.45
N ALA A 64 -14.68 10.54 0.72
CA ALA A 64 -15.46 10.83 1.92
C ALA A 64 -16.73 9.97 1.99
N GLY A 65 -17.07 9.46 3.15
CA GLY A 65 -18.26 8.63 3.37
C GLY A 65 -18.16 7.20 2.83
N CYS A 66 -17.00 6.74 2.36
CA CYS A 66 -16.78 5.35 2.00
C CYS A 66 -16.65 4.48 3.28
N SER A 67 -17.76 4.24 3.97
CA SER A 67 -17.79 3.69 5.33
C SER A 67 -17.24 2.27 5.47
N PHE A 68 -17.30 1.45 4.42
CA PHE A 68 -16.74 0.09 4.40
C PHE A 68 -15.35 0.01 3.77
N LEU A 69 -14.73 1.13 3.41
CA LEU A 69 -13.38 1.14 2.85
C LEU A 69 -12.37 0.72 3.90
N MET A 70 -11.80 -0.47 3.74
CA MET A 70 -10.88 -1.10 4.70
C MET A 70 -9.43 -1.10 4.26
N SER A 71 -9.17 -0.94 2.95
CA SER A 71 -7.83 -1.02 2.41
C SER A 71 -7.65 -0.01 1.28
N VAL A 72 -6.64 0.84 1.44
CA VAL A 72 -6.19 1.78 0.41
C VAL A 72 -4.69 1.63 0.27
N VAL A 73 -4.21 1.55 -0.96
CA VAL A 73 -2.78 1.73 -1.26
C VAL A 73 -2.64 3.17 -1.76
N LEU A 74 -1.99 4.01 -0.95
CA LEU A 74 -1.82 5.44 -1.22
C LEU A 74 -0.35 5.72 -1.57
N PRO A 75 -0.01 6.11 -2.81
CA PRO A 75 1.36 6.44 -3.18
C PRO A 75 1.86 7.70 -2.45
N ASP A 76 3.15 7.73 -2.10
CA ASP A 76 3.75 8.86 -1.37
C ASP A 76 3.76 10.15 -2.21
N SER A 77 3.77 10.02 -3.54
CA SER A 77 3.76 11.14 -4.50
C SER A 77 2.44 11.89 -4.54
N ALA A 78 1.35 11.28 -4.08
CA ALA A 78 0.02 11.85 -4.22
C ALA A 78 -0.21 13.01 -3.22
N GLU A 79 -0.56 14.17 -3.75
CA GLU A 79 -1.05 15.30 -2.97
C GLU A 79 -2.53 15.08 -2.65
N LEU A 80 -2.88 15.24 -1.38
CA LEU A 80 -4.25 15.04 -0.89
C LEU A 80 -4.94 16.38 -0.75
N GLY A 81 -6.15 16.47 -1.28
CA GLY A 81 -7.09 17.52 -0.93
C GLY A 81 -7.55 17.41 0.54
N ASN A 82 -8.40 18.33 0.97
CA ASN A 82 -8.97 18.26 2.32
C ASN A 82 -9.95 17.08 2.43
N ASP A 83 -10.02 16.49 3.61
CA ASP A 83 -11.06 15.52 4.00
C ASP A 83 -11.23 14.32 3.05
N VAL A 84 -10.15 13.92 2.34
CA VAL A 84 -10.19 12.85 1.33
C VAL A 84 -10.84 11.57 1.88
N PHE A 85 -10.55 11.20 3.14
CA PHE A 85 -11.05 9.99 3.80
C PHE A 85 -11.99 10.30 4.97
N MET A 86 -12.65 11.46 4.95
CA MET A 86 -13.63 11.82 5.98
C MET A 86 -14.73 10.76 6.05
N ASP A 87 -15.15 10.39 7.27
CA ASP A 87 -16.20 9.37 7.51
C ASP A 87 -15.92 7.97 6.89
N CYS A 88 -14.66 7.66 6.55
CA CYS A 88 -14.22 6.30 6.22
C CYS A 88 -14.07 5.47 7.50
N ASN A 89 -15.20 5.10 8.13
CA ASN A 89 -15.21 4.54 9.48
C ASN A 89 -14.34 3.30 9.66
N ALA A 90 -14.29 2.41 8.66
CA ALA A 90 -13.46 1.20 8.72
C ALA A 90 -11.95 1.52 8.68
N LEU A 91 -11.52 2.53 7.90
CA LEU A 91 -10.14 3.02 7.88
C LEU A 91 -9.78 3.76 9.16
N LEU A 92 -10.68 4.62 9.65
CA LEU A 92 -10.50 5.36 10.92
C LEU A 92 -10.28 4.39 12.08
N GLN A 93 -11.10 3.34 12.17
CA GLN A 93 -10.95 2.32 13.20
C GLN A 93 -9.59 1.59 13.09
N LYS A 94 -9.17 1.23 11.87
CA LYS A 94 -7.86 0.58 11.67
C LYS A 94 -6.69 1.49 12.02
N ALA A 95 -6.73 2.77 11.62
CA ALA A 95 -5.71 3.73 11.96
C ALA A 95 -5.59 3.91 13.49
N ALA A 96 -6.74 4.05 14.17
CA ALA A 96 -6.79 4.19 15.62
C ALA A 96 -6.25 2.94 16.36
N LEU A 97 -6.62 1.73 15.91
CA LEU A 97 -6.11 0.47 16.47
C LEU A 97 -4.60 0.30 16.25
N ALA A 98 -4.07 0.85 15.17
CA ALA A 98 -2.64 0.86 14.86
C ALA A 98 -1.89 2.04 15.51
N GLY A 99 -2.55 2.88 16.34
CA GLY A 99 -1.93 3.98 17.07
C GLY A 99 -1.72 5.26 16.26
N PHE A 100 -2.24 5.36 15.03
CA PHE A 100 -2.07 6.54 14.20
C PHE A 100 -3.10 7.62 14.50
N ALA A 101 -2.67 8.89 14.46
CA ALA A 101 -3.52 10.05 14.71
C ALA A 101 -4.43 10.38 13.51
N SER A 102 -4.08 9.95 12.29
CA SER A 102 -4.90 10.15 11.10
C SER A 102 -4.83 8.97 10.14
N VAL A 103 -5.86 8.87 9.28
CA VAL A 103 -5.91 7.86 8.20
C VAL A 103 -4.76 8.06 7.21
N GLU A 104 -4.42 9.29 6.86
CA GLU A 104 -3.35 9.60 5.91
C GLU A 104 -2.00 9.10 6.40
N LEU A 105 -1.66 9.35 7.67
CA LEU A 105 -0.41 8.86 8.27
C LEU A 105 -0.35 7.33 8.25
N TYR A 106 -1.44 6.67 8.64
CA TYR A 106 -1.55 5.22 8.59
C TYR A 106 -1.36 4.65 7.18
N LEU A 107 -1.99 5.27 6.17
CA LEU A 107 -1.89 4.79 4.78
C LEU A 107 -0.49 5.01 4.19
N ARG A 108 0.15 6.15 4.47
CA ARG A 108 1.52 6.43 4.02
C ARG A 108 2.54 5.49 4.64
N ASP A 109 2.41 5.19 5.92
CA ASP A 109 3.25 4.20 6.59
C ASP A 109 3.10 2.81 5.95
N ARG A 110 1.87 2.37 5.72
CA ARG A 110 1.59 1.11 5.02
C ARG A 110 2.15 1.07 3.60
N TYR A 111 2.08 2.17 2.86
CA TYR A 111 2.65 2.25 1.51
C TYR A 111 4.17 2.04 1.55
N LYS A 112 4.88 2.70 2.46
CA LYS A 112 6.33 2.51 2.66
C LYS A 112 6.66 1.04 2.95
N SER A 113 5.92 0.41 3.84
CA SER A 113 6.07 -1.02 4.15
C SER A 113 5.87 -1.91 2.93
N ILE A 114 4.85 -1.65 2.10
CA ILE A 114 4.58 -2.41 0.86
C ILE A 114 5.72 -2.20 -0.15
N THR A 115 6.18 -0.97 -0.32
CA THR A 115 7.26 -0.63 -1.25
C THR A 115 8.58 -1.27 -0.83
N LEU A 116 8.90 -1.24 0.46
CA LEU A 116 10.07 -1.90 1.01
C LEU A 116 10.02 -3.41 0.78
N ARG A 117 8.88 -4.05 1.01
CA ARG A 117 8.68 -5.48 0.71
C ARG A 117 8.92 -5.80 -0.77
N LYS A 118 8.36 -4.99 -1.68
CA LYS A 118 8.59 -5.16 -3.15
C LYS A 118 10.07 -5.01 -3.50
N LEU A 119 10.77 -4.05 -2.90
CA LEU A 119 12.20 -3.84 -3.09
C LEU A 119 13.02 -5.04 -2.60
N VAL A 120 12.78 -5.50 -1.38
CA VAL A 120 13.45 -6.67 -0.79
C VAL A 120 13.26 -7.90 -1.67
N LEU A 121 12.05 -8.19 -2.14
CA LEU A 121 11.78 -9.31 -3.04
C LEU A 121 12.51 -9.19 -4.38
N ARG A 122 12.61 -7.98 -4.95
CA ARG A 122 13.40 -7.75 -6.18
C ARG A 122 14.88 -8.01 -5.96
N LEU A 123 15.43 -7.57 -4.83
CA LEU A 123 16.83 -7.76 -4.50
C LEU A 123 17.13 -9.24 -4.25
N LEU A 124 16.29 -9.94 -3.50
CA LEU A 124 16.43 -11.39 -3.29
C LEU A 124 16.45 -12.15 -4.62
N ARG A 125 15.53 -11.83 -5.54
CA ARG A 125 15.50 -12.42 -6.89
C ARG A 125 16.74 -12.08 -7.71
N LYS A 126 17.15 -10.79 -7.71
CA LYS A 126 18.31 -10.31 -8.50
C LYS A 126 19.61 -11.00 -8.11
N TYR A 127 19.81 -11.24 -6.82
CA TYR A 127 21.05 -11.82 -6.31
C TYR A 127 20.96 -13.33 -6.08
N ASN A 128 19.87 -13.96 -6.54
CA ASN A 128 19.63 -15.40 -6.34
C ASN A 128 19.90 -15.85 -4.90
N LEU A 129 19.55 -14.98 -3.94
CA LEU A 129 19.64 -15.25 -2.52
C LEU A 129 18.52 -16.23 -2.19
N ALA A 130 18.79 -17.52 -2.39
CA ALA A 130 17.92 -18.57 -1.96
C ALA A 130 17.88 -18.54 -0.44
N VAL A 131 16.69 -18.36 0.11
CA VAL A 131 16.46 -18.73 1.50
C VAL A 131 16.37 -20.25 1.49
N ASN A 132 17.43 -20.89 1.93
CA ASN A 132 17.47 -22.33 2.06
C ASN A 132 16.56 -22.76 3.20
N ASP A 133 15.31 -23.07 2.87
CA ASP A 133 14.46 -23.88 3.69
C ASP A 133 14.55 -25.34 3.25
N ALA A 134 14.62 -26.23 4.23
CA ALA A 134 14.84 -27.66 4.05
C ALA A 134 13.72 -28.40 3.27
N ASP A 135 12.71 -27.71 2.72
CA ASP A 135 11.49 -28.30 2.16
C ASP A 135 11.08 -27.83 0.76
N GLY A 136 11.95 -27.20 -0.01
CA GLY A 136 11.84 -27.15 -1.48
C GLY A 136 10.71 -26.34 -2.13
N THR A 137 10.00 -25.44 -1.43
CA THR A 137 8.97 -24.54 -2.01
C THR A 137 9.36 -23.08 -1.81
N GLU A 138 10.32 -22.62 -2.63
CA GLU A 138 11.07 -21.38 -2.38
C GLU A 138 10.27 -20.05 -2.48
N VAL A 139 9.25 -19.98 -3.30
CA VAL A 139 8.61 -18.67 -3.61
C VAL A 139 7.43 -18.36 -2.71
N GLU A 140 6.62 -19.32 -2.35
CA GLU A 140 5.45 -19.12 -1.49
C GLU A 140 5.84 -18.91 -0.02
N LYS A 141 6.88 -19.58 0.46
CA LYS A 141 7.37 -19.44 1.84
C LYS A 141 8.01 -18.06 2.09
N HIS A 142 8.65 -17.46 1.08
CA HIS A 142 9.18 -16.09 1.20
C HIS A 142 8.07 -15.04 1.30
N ALA A 143 7.00 -15.20 0.53
CA ALA A 143 5.82 -14.36 0.64
C ALA A 143 5.14 -14.53 2.01
N THR A 144 5.12 -15.75 2.55
CA THR A 144 4.56 -16.08 3.85
C THR A 144 5.45 -15.58 5.00
N ALA A 145 6.78 -15.68 4.87
CA ALA A 145 7.70 -15.13 5.86
C ALA A 145 7.59 -13.59 5.97
N LEU A 146 7.40 -12.91 4.82
CA LEU A 146 7.13 -11.47 4.81
C LEU A 146 5.71 -11.11 5.27
N ALA A 147 4.77 -12.05 5.19
CA ALA A 147 3.42 -11.90 5.74
C ALA A 147 3.36 -12.13 7.27
N LEU A 148 4.38 -12.80 7.84
CA LEU A 148 4.55 -13.00 9.28
C LEU A 148 5.09 -11.77 10.01
N PHE A 149 5.52 -10.73 9.30
CA PHE A 149 5.71 -9.43 9.91
C PHE A 149 4.35 -8.74 9.98
N PRO A 150 3.70 -8.75 11.13
CA PRO A 150 2.60 -7.83 11.33
C PRO A 150 3.14 -6.43 11.04
N ALA A 151 2.35 -5.61 10.39
CA ALA A 151 2.64 -4.20 10.22
C ALA A 151 2.35 -3.52 11.57
N ASP A 152 3.16 -3.82 12.56
CA ASP A 152 3.15 -3.15 13.83
C ASP A 152 4.37 -2.21 13.92
N ASP A 153 4.20 -1.19 14.69
CA ASP A 153 4.83 0.10 14.77
C ASP A 153 6.37 0.20 14.92
N SER A 154 7.12 -0.86 14.73
CA SER A 154 8.58 -0.92 14.95
C SER A 154 9.41 -1.26 13.69
N GLY A 155 8.88 -0.96 12.51
CA GLY A 155 9.35 -1.44 11.21
C GLY A 155 10.84 -1.33 10.87
N SER A 156 11.61 -0.45 11.51
CA SER A 156 13.04 -0.28 11.17
C SER A 156 13.96 -1.24 11.91
N LEU A 157 13.65 -1.62 13.15
CA LEU A 157 14.46 -2.56 13.94
C LEU A 157 14.27 -4.01 13.48
N GLU A 158 13.10 -4.35 12.96
CA GLU A 158 12.73 -5.73 12.62
C GLU A 158 13.28 -6.22 11.29
N VAL A 159 13.53 -5.33 10.32
CA VAL A 159 14.19 -5.72 9.07
C VAL A 159 15.61 -6.23 9.35
N GLY A 160 16.35 -5.60 10.26
CA GLY A 160 17.67 -6.06 10.69
C GLY A 160 17.61 -7.43 11.38
N LEU A 161 16.69 -7.60 12.32
CA LEU A 161 16.44 -8.87 13.03
C LEU A 161 15.94 -9.97 12.09
N PHE A 162 15.13 -9.63 11.09
CA PHE A 162 14.66 -10.55 10.07
C PHE A 162 15.81 -11.08 9.21
N LEU A 163 16.66 -10.19 8.69
CA LEU A 163 17.82 -10.59 7.91
C LEU A 163 18.80 -11.45 8.74
N GLN A 164 18.90 -11.17 10.03
CA GLN A 164 19.70 -11.96 10.97
C GLN A 164 19.07 -13.33 11.28
N LYS A 165 17.74 -13.40 11.44
CA LYS A 165 17.00 -14.66 11.64
C LYS A 165 16.98 -15.54 10.41
N MET A 166 17.01 -14.96 9.20
CA MET A 166 17.08 -15.68 7.94
C MET A 166 18.42 -16.37 7.68
N ASN A 167 19.38 -16.24 8.62
CA ASN A 167 20.70 -16.87 8.53
C ASN A 167 21.33 -16.73 7.12
N ILE A 168 21.20 -15.52 6.54
CA ILE A 168 21.83 -15.20 5.26
C ILE A 168 23.33 -15.12 5.53
N SER A 169 23.94 -16.27 5.63
CA SER A 169 25.38 -16.44 5.74
C SER A 169 25.99 -16.44 4.36
N GLY A 170 26.40 -15.30 3.92
CA GLY A 170 27.11 -15.20 2.65
C GLY A 170 27.74 -13.84 2.52
N GLY A 171 29.04 -13.80 2.72
CA GLY A 171 29.99 -12.77 2.37
C GLY A 171 29.54 -11.31 2.25
N ASP A 172 30.46 -10.44 1.92
CA ASP A 172 30.32 -8.97 1.81
C ASP A 172 29.09 -8.40 1.09
N GLY A 173 28.39 -9.23 0.29
CA GLY A 173 27.19 -8.85 -0.44
C GLY A 173 25.96 -8.61 0.44
N VAL A 174 25.84 -9.31 1.58
CA VAL A 174 24.67 -9.17 2.49
C VAL A 174 24.80 -7.89 3.32
N ILE A 175 26.01 -7.56 3.77
CA ILE A 175 26.28 -6.32 4.50
C ILE A 175 25.98 -5.11 3.62
N GLY A 176 26.35 -5.18 2.33
CA GLY A 176 26.03 -4.14 1.36
C GLY A 176 24.52 -3.99 1.11
N LEU A 177 23.77 -5.10 1.11
CA LEU A 177 22.32 -5.10 0.92
C LEU A 177 21.60 -4.49 2.13
N VAL A 178 22.00 -4.86 3.35
CA VAL A 178 21.47 -4.27 4.59
C VAL A 178 21.78 -2.79 4.66
N GLY A 179 23.01 -2.38 4.34
CA GLY A 179 23.42 -0.98 4.29
C GLY A 179 22.64 -0.17 3.27
N TYR A 180 22.32 -0.77 2.11
CA TYR A 180 21.51 -0.14 1.08
C TYR A 180 20.04 0.04 1.51
N ILE A 181 19.45 -0.98 2.13
CA ILE A 181 18.07 -0.92 2.64
C ILE A 181 17.95 0.12 3.76
N LEU A 182 18.94 0.20 4.68
CA LEU A 182 18.95 1.16 5.78
C LEU A 182 19.12 2.62 5.33
N GLN A 183 19.56 2.89 4.09
CA GLN A 183 19.62 4.25 3.52
C GLN A 183 18.24 4.79 3.10
N PHE A 184 17.23 3.91 2.99
CA PHE A 184 15.89 4.27 2.55
C PHE A 184 14.83 4.14 3.68
N VAL A 185 15.26 3.90 4.90
CA VAL A 185 14.46 3.88 6.12
C VAL A 185 14.85 5.08 6.99
#